data_c8ce831789974c73f6ac64f10391aded
#
_entry.id   c8ce831789974c73f6ac64f10391aded
#
_cell.length_a   1.000
_cell.length_b   1.000
_cell.length_c   1.000
_cell.angle_alpha   90.00
_cell.angle_beta   90.00
_cell.angle_gamma   90.00
#
_symmetry.space_group_name_H-M   'P 1'
#
loop_
_entity.id
_entity.type
_entity.pdbx_description
1 polymer ?
#
loop_
_entity_poly.entity_id
_entity_poly.type
_entity_poly.pdbx_seq_one_letter_code
_entity_poly.pdbx_strand_id
1 'polypeptide(L)'
;MNNNSYYVHPTAIVDEGCEIGSGTKIWHFSHIMPGCKLGENCNIGQNVVISPEVVLGSNVKVQNNVSLYTGVTCDDDVFLGPSMAFSNVINPRSAVNRKNEYMKTHI
;
A
#
# COMPACT_ATOMS: atom_id res chain seq x y z
N MET A 1 -17.92 -14.29 13.68
CA MET A 1 -17.17 -13.45 14.38
C MET A 1 -16.03 -12.90 13.59
N ASN A 2 -15.86 -11.72 13.77
CA ASN A 2 -14.90 -11.05 13.00
C ASN A 2 -13.54 -11.15 13.61
N ASN A 3 -12.58 -11.57 12.85
CA ASN A 3 -11.26 -11.72 13.34
C ASN A 3 -10.31 -10.71 12.84
N ASN A 4 -10.80 -9.68 12.23
CA ASN A 4 -9.93 -8.70 11.69
C ASN A 4 -9.54 -7.73 12.75
N SER A 5 -8.54 -8.11 13.47
CA SER A 5 -8.04 -7.30 14.53
C SER A 5 -6.86 -6.56 14.00
N TYR A 6 -7.08 -5.40 13.44
CA TYR A 6 -6.00 -4.56 13.00
C TYR A 6 -6.11 -3.22 13.69
N TYR A 7 -5.01 -2.47 13.69
CA TYR A 7 -4.94 -1.20 14.38
C TYR A 7 -4.86 -0.05 13.39
N VAL A 8 -5.68 0.96 13.58
CA VAL A 8 -5.63 2.19 12.79
C VAL A 8 -5.50 3.34 13.77
N HIS A 9 -4.40 4.08 13.65
CA HIS A 9 -4.22 5.25 14.51
C HIS A 9 -5.31 6.26 14.25
N PRO A 10 -5.77 6.97 15.28
CA PRO A 10 -6.89 7.92 15.10
C PRO A 10 -6.68 8.97 14.02
N THR A 11 -5.44 9.31 13.68
CA THR A 11 -5.18 10.29 12.64
C THR A 11 -5.10 9.67 11.25
N ALA A 12 -5.09 8.34 11.15
CA ALA A 12 -5.04 7.67 9.87
C ALA A 12 -6.44 7.49 9.32
N ILE A 13 -6.53 7.37 8.01
CA ILE A 13 -7.81 7.20 7.34
C ILE A 13 -7.76 5.94 6.49
N VAL A 14 -8.74 5.08 6.69
CA VAL A 14 -8.92 3.90 5.85
C VAL A 14 -10.27 4.03 5.19
N ASP A 15 -10.27 4.17 3.88
CA ASP A 15 -11.50 4.37 3.13
C ASP A 15 -12.24 3.05 2.96
N GLU A 16 -13.47 3.15 2.49
CA GLU A 16 -14.31 1.96 2.42
C GLU A 16 -13.84 1.00 1.34
N GLY A 17 -14.26 -0.23 1.49
CA GLY A 17 -13.92 -1.26 0.53
C GLY A 17 -12.56 -1.88 0.72
N CYS A 18 -11.84 -1.48 1.76
CA CYS A 18 -10.53 -2.06 2.03
C CYS A 18 -10.67 -3.35 2.80
N GLU A 19 -9.76 -4.28 2.53
CA GLU A 19 -9.64 -5.51 3.31
C GLU A 19 -8.30 -5.48 3.99
N ILE A 20 -8.31 -5.56 5.31
CA ILE A 20 -7.08 -5.45 6.08
C ILE A 20 -6.97 -6.65 6.99
N GLY A 21 -5.89 -7.40 6.83
CA GLY A 21 -5.68 -8.61 7.60
C GLY A 21 -5.38 -8.33 9.07
N SER A 22 -5.52 -9.35 9.87
CA SER A 22 -5.32 -9.18 11.31
C SER A 22 -3.85 -8.92 11.61
N GLY A 23 -3.61 -8.18 12.66
CA GLY A 23 -2.26 -7.83 13.08
C GLY A 23 -1.63 -6.67 12.33
N THR A 24 -2.28 -6.17 11.29
CA THR A 24 -1.76 -5.02 10.54
C THR A 24 -1.95 -3.76 11.36
N LYS A 25 -0.97 -2.88 11.29
CA LYS A 25 -0.98 -1.61 12.01
C LYS A 25 -0.79 -0.47 11.05
N ILE A 26 -1.64 0.53 11.18
CA ILE A 26 -1.59 1.71 10.32
C ILE A 26 -1.39 2.92 11.23
N TRP A 27 -0.27 3.61 11.01
CA TRP A 27 0.17 4.63 11.94
C TRP A 27 -0.26 6.04 11.52
N HIS A 28 0.34 7.05 12.11
CA HIS A 28 -0.10 8.45 12.06
C HIS A 28 -0.20 8.98 10.62
N PHE A 29 -1.29 9.66 10.35
CA PHE A 29 -1.50 10.44 9.12
C PHE A 29 -1.41 9.65 7.83
N SER A 30 -1.54 8.36 7.90
CA SER A 30 -1.54 7.54 6.69
C SER A 30 -2.94 7.47 6.11
N HIS A 31 -3.02 7.31 4.80
CA HIS A 31 -4.31 7.26 4.12
C HIS A 31 -4.34 6.04 3.21
N ILE A 32 -5.24 5.13 3.51
CA ILE A 32 -5.45 3.92 2.71
C ILE A 32 -6.70 4.17 1.90
N MET A 33 -6.55 4.32 0.61
CA MET A 33 -7.66 4.70 -0.26
C MET A 33 -8.53 3.50 -0.61
N PRO A 34 -9.69 3.74 -1.25
CA PRO A 34 -10.68 2.65 -1.38
C PRO A 34 -10.18 1.44 -2.15
N GLY A 35 -10.67 0.29 -1.74
CA GLY A 35 -10.45 -0.94 -2.49
C GLY A 35 -9.10 -1.58 -2.29
N CYS A 36 -8.31 -1.11 -1.35
CA CYS A 36 -7.01 -1.71 -1.08
C CYS A 36 -7.14 -3.01 -0.34
N LYS A 37 -6.17 -3.89 -0.53
CA LYS A 37 -6.11 -5.15 0.21
C LYS A 37 -4.75 -5.27 0.85
N LEU A 38 -4.75 -5.34 2.17
CA LEU A 38 -3.52 -5.51 2.93
C LEU A 38 -3.60 -6.84 3.64
N GLY A 39 -2.53 -7.61 3.55
CA GLY A 39 -2.48 -8.90 4.23
C GLY A 39 -2.36 -8.75 5.73
N GLU A 40 -1.91 -9.82 6.36
CA GLU A 40 -1.79 -9.85 7.81
C GLU A 40 -0.43 -9.34 8.25
N ASN A 41 -0.39 -8.79 9.44
CA ASN A 41 0.85 -8.38 10.09
C ASN A 41 1.67 -7.37 9.31
N CYS A 42 1.01 -6.54 8.52
CA CYS A 42 1.69 -5.45 7.84
C CYS A 42 1.91 -4.31 8.81
N ASN A 43 2.92 -3.52 8.55
CA ASN A 43 3.16 -2.32 9.34
C ASN A 43 3.25 -1.14 8.39
N ILE A 44 2.23 -0.30 8.43
CA ILE A 44 2.16 0.87 7.57
C ILE A 44 2.59 2.07 8.41
N GLY A 45 3.74 2.61 8.08
CA GLY A 45 4.33 3.69 8.87
C GLY A 45 3.55 4.98 8.79
N GLN A 46 4.20 6.07 9.17
CA GLN A 46 3.54 7.37 9.22
C GLN A 46 3.54 8.04 7.87
N ASN A 47 2.49 8.78 7.62
CA ASN A 47 2.41 9.62 6.43
C ASN A 47 2.58 8.80 5.14
N VAL A 48 1.97 7.65 5.10
CA VAL A 48 1.99 6.75 3.95
C VAL A 48 0.70 6.95 3.17
N VAL A 49 0.83 7.01 1.86
CA VAL A 49 -0.34 7.11 1.00
C VAL A 49 -0.42 5.85 0.16
N ILE A 50 -1.54 5.17 0.26
CA ILE A 50 -1.77 3.97 -0.52
C ILE A 50 -2.97 4.23 -1.41
N SER A 51 -2.72 4.35 -2.70
CA SER A 51 -3.75 4.70 -3.68
C SER A 51 -4.75 3.57 -3.87
N PRO A 52 -5.87 3.86 -4.53
CA PRO A 52 -6.92 2.84 -4.65
C PRO A 52 -6.44 1.54 -5.26
N GLU A 53 -6.96 0.46 -4.73
CA GLU A 53 -6.79 -0.87 -5.30
C GLU A 53 -5.36 -1.40 -5.28
N VAL A 54 -4.55 -0.89 -4.38
CA VAL A 54 -3.23 -1.46 -4.14
C VAL A 54 -3.40 -2.76 -3.34
N VAL A 55 -2.57 -3.74 -3.64
CA VAL A 55 -2.60 -5.01 -2.95
C VAL A 55 -1.25 -5.28 -2.31
N LEU A 56 -1.24 -5.48 -1.01
CA LEU A 56 -0.04 -5.84 -0.28
C LEU A 56 -0.22 -7.23 0.30
N GLY A 57 0.79 -8.05 0.18
CA GLY A 57 0.79 -9.35 0.82
C GLY A 57 0.89 -9.23 2.32
N SER A 58 1.24 -10.30 2.99
CA SER A 58 1.34 -10.31 4.44
C SER A 58 2.74 -9.94 4.86
N ASN A 59 2.84 -9.43 6.07
CA ASN A 59 4.14 -9.11 6.67
C ASN A 59 4.94 -8.09 5.86
N VAL A 60 4.23 -7.17 5.22
CA VAL A 60 4.87 -6.09 4.45
C VAL A 60 5.12 -4.92 5.39
N LYS A 61 6.32 -4.37 5.32
CA LYS A 61 6.68 -3.23 6.16
C LYS A 61 6.84 -2.03 5.27
N VAL A 62 5.98 -1.04 5.44
CA VAL A 62 6.05 0.20 4.68
C VAL A 62 6.53 1.29 5.62
N GLN A 63 7.68 1.85 5.31
CA GLN A 63 8.28 2.87 6.15
C GLN A 63 7.60 4.21 5.97
N ASN A 64 8.02 5.20 6.73
CA ASN A 64 7.39 6.52 6.71
C ASN A 64 7.54 7.19 5.36
N ASN A 65 6.55 7.96 4.99
CA ASN A 65 6.57 8.81 3.81
C ASN A 65 6.68 8.06 2.48
N VAL A 66 6.13 6.86 2.44
CA VAL A 66 6.08 6.08 1.20
C VAL A 66 4.74 6.29 0.53
N SER A 67 4.77 6.41 -0.78
CA SER A 67 3.54 6.52 -1.58
C SER A 67 3.46 5.34 -2.54
N LEU A 68 2.37 4.63 -2.49
CA LEU A 68 2.12 3.51 -3.40
C LEU A 68 0.94 3.88 -4.29
N TYR A 69 1.18 3.86 -5.59
CA TYR A 69 0.15 4.30 -6.53
C TYR A 69 -0.66 3.14 -7.07
N THR A 70 -1.81 3.45 -7.61
CA THR A 70 -2.71 2.46 -8.17
C THR A 70 -1.96 1.55 -9.13
N GLY A 71 -2.20 0.25 -9.03
CA GLY A 71 -1.52 -0.73 -9.85
C GLY A 71 -0.35 -1.42 -9.18
N VAL A 72 0.02 -0.96 -7.99
CA VAL A 72 1.12 -1.60 -7.26
C VAL A 72 0.58 -2.84 -6.56
N THR A 73 1.30 -3.94 -6.71
CA THR A 73 1.07 -5.13 -5.91
C THR A 73 2.39 -5.53 -5.28
N CYS A 74 2.30 -6.11 -4.11
CA CYS A 74 3.47 -6.39 -3.32
C CYS A 74 3.34 -7.79 -2.74
N ASP A 75 4.38 -8.58 -2.87
CA ASP A 75 4.40 -9.93 -2.31
C ASP A 75 4.56 -9.88 -0.79
N ASP A 76 4.50 -11.04 -0.18
CA ASP A 76 4.72 -11.15 1.26
C ASP A 76 6.15 -10.78 1.60
N ASP A 77 6.33 -10.33 2.82
CA ASP A 77 7.66 -10.12 3.40
C ASP A 77 8.52 -9.08 2.70
N VAL A 78 7.89 -8.10 2.10
CA VAL A 78 8.61 -7.03 1.41
C VAL A 78 8.79 -5.84 2.35
N PHE A 79 9.93 -5.21 2.26
CA PHE A 79 10.26 -4.02 3.03
C PHE A 79 10.38 -2.83 2.08
N LEU A 80 9.54 -1.84 2.28
CA LEU A 80 9.57 -0.64 1.44
C LEU A 80 10.13 0.50 2.29
N GLY A 81 11.27 1.02 1.87
CA GLY A 81 12.02 1.99 2.66
C GLY A 81 11.38 3.37 2.68
N PRO A 82 11.92 4.26 3.51
CA PRO A 82 11.31 5.57 3.71
C PRO A 82 11.43 6.47 2.49
N SER A 83 10.47 7.35 2.35
CA SER A 83 10.46 8.37 1.30
C SER A 83 10.51 7.81 -0.11
N MET A 84 10.06 6.60 -0.30
CA MET A 84 9.99 6.00 -1.61
C MET A 84 8.61 6.20 -2.20
N ALA A 85 8.57 6.27 -3.52
CA ALA A 85 7.32 6.37 -4.23
C ALA A 85 7.28 5.27 -5.27
N PHE A 86 6.23 4.48 -5.26
CA PHE A 86 6.06 3.41 -6.22
C PHE A 86 4.86 3.72 -7.09
N SER A 87 5.11 3.80 -8.37
CA SER A 87 4.10 4.19 -9.33
C SER A 87 3.94 3.10 -10.36
N ASN A 88 2.80 3.06 -10.99
CA ASN A 88 2.62 2.15 -12.11
C ASN A 88 3.24 2.72 -13.38
N VAL A 89 3.93 3.83 -13.27
CA VAL A 89 4.67 4.38 -14.40
C VAL A 89 6.06 3.81 -14.32
N ILE A 90 6.47 3.07 -15.33
CA ILE A 90 7.80 2.52 -15.37
C ILE A 90 8.78 3.63 -15.70
N ASN A 91 10.06 3.29 -15.58
CA ASN A 91 11.06 4.33 -15.80
C ASN A 91 11.00 4.84 -17.24
N PRO A 92 11.56 6.01 -17.50
CA PRO A 92 11.39 6.65 -18.80
C PRO A 92 11.79 5.80 -20.00
N ARG A 93 12.81 4.99 -19.86
CA ARG A 93 13.23 4.19 -21.01
C ARG A 93 12.19 3.18 -21.43
N SER A 94 11.47 2.66 -20.49
CA SER A 94 10.46 1.67 -20.81
C SER A 94 9.11 2.30 -21.04
N ALA A 95 8.90 3.48 -20.56
CA ALA A 95 7.58 4.08 -20.58
C ALA A 95 7.15 4.55 -21.95
N VAL A 96 8.09 4.75 -22.83
CA VAL A 96 7.78 5.32 -24.13
C VAL A 96 6.69 4.57 -24.87
N ASN A 97 6.71 3.28 -24.76
CA ASN A 97 5.74 2.47 -25.48
C ASN A 97 4.55 2.09 -24.65
N ARG A 98 4.40 2.73 -23.50
CA ARG A 98 3.38 2.32 -22.57
C ARG A 98 2.47 3.45 -22.14
N LYS A 99 2.52 4.53 -22.84
CA LYS A 99 1.81 5.71 -22.38
C LYS A 99 0.31 5.51 -22.26
N ASN A 100 -0.23 4.56 -22.96
CA ASN A 100 -1.66 4.32 -22.93
C ASN A 100 -2.05 3.16 -22.04
N GLU A 101 -1.11 2.65 -21.30
CA GLU A 101 -1.37 1.52 -20.44
C GLU A 101 -0.90 1.78 -19.04
N TYR A 102 -1.63 1.27 -18.10
CA TYR A 102 -1.13 1.23 -16.76
C TYR A 102 -0.34 -0.04 -16.60
N MET A 103 0.93 0.13 -16.39
CA MET A 103 1.78 -1.01 -16.12
C MET A 103 1.69 -1.33 -14.66
N LYS A 104 1.23 -2.49 -14.35
CA LYS A 104 1.13 -2.88 -12.95
C LYS A 104 2.52 -3.11 -12.40
N THR A 105 2.77 -2.56 -11.25
CA THR A 105 4.06 -2.70 -10.59
C THR A 105 3.94 -3.80 -9.56
N HIS A 106 4.80 -4.79 -9.67
CA HIS A 106 4.83 -5.89 -8.74
C HIS A 106 6.13 -5.87 -7.97
N ILE A 107 6.01 -5.89 -6.65
CA ILE A 107 7.18 -5.80 -5.79
C ILE A 107 7.32 -7.07 -4.98
#